data_6507bd8cb1971cc755c38ba1a77f879c
#
_entry.id   6507bd8cb1971cc755c38ba1a77f879c
#
_cell.length_a   1.000
_cell.length_b   1.000
_cell.length_c   1.000
_cell.angle_alpha   90.00
_cell.angle_beta   90.00
_cell.angle_gamma   90.00
#
_symmetry.space_group_name_H-M   'P 1'
#
loop_
_entity.id
_entity.type
_entity.pdbx_description
1 polymer ?
#
loop_
_entity_poly.entity_id
_entity_poly.type
_entity_poly.pdbx_seq_one_letter_code
_entity_poly.pdbx_strand_id
1 'polypeptide(L)'
;MTLDDSQLYYLHDPMCSWCWGFSPTWNKVKEALEDKVKVTYLLGGLALDNDEDMTLQTQDYVQSNWRRIEEKIPGTKFNYDFWIKCKPRRSTYPACRAVISARIQNPDCETSMIRAIQKCYYLDAQNPSNEDVLVILAQDLGLDAEK
;
A
#
# COMPACT_ATOMS: atom_id res chain seq x y z
N MET A 1 -6.84 -34.67 -0.51
CA MET A 1 -7.39 -33.32 -0.29
C MET A 1 -7.05 -32.48 -1.51
N THR A 2 -8.01 -32.26 -2.35
CA THR A 2 -7.82 -31.37 -3.50
C THR A 2 -7.82 -29.94 -2.99
N LEU A 3 -6.78 -29.15 -3.30
CA LEU A 3 -6.69 -27.71 -2.97
C LEU A 3 -7.70 -26.84 -3.73
N ASP A 4 -8.62 -27.47 -4.46
CA ASP A 4 -9.49 -26.86 -5.46
C ASP A 4 -10.49 -25.86 -4.88
N ASP A 5 -10.79 -25.89 -3.57
CA ASP A 5 -11.67 -24.95 -2.86
C ASP A 5 -10.94 -24.11 -1.79
N SER A 6 -9.60 -24.16 -1.74
CA SER A 6 -8.84 -23.40 -0.74
C SER A 6 -8.79 -21.92 -1.12
N GLN A 7 -9.07 -21.06 -0.14
CA GLN A 7 -9.02 -19.61 -0.31
C GLN A 7 -8.03 -19.00 0.68
N LEU A 8 -7.17 -18.12 0.17
CA LEU A 8 -6.20 -17.37 0.97
C LEU A 8 -6.62 -15.91 1.03
N TYR A 9 -6.79 -15.39 2.24
CA TYR A 9 -7.03 -13.97 2.47
C TYR A 9 -5.75 -13.27 2.86
N TYR A 10 -5.37 -12.26 2.08
CA TYR A 10 -4.21 -11.42 2.36
C TYR A 10 -4.68 -10.08 2.94
N LEU A 11 -4.53 -9.94 4.27
CA LEU A 11 -4.81 -8.69 4.97
C LEU A 11 -3.61 -7.76 4.83
N HIS A 12 -3.86 -6.56 4.35
CA HIS A 12 -2.82 -5.57 4.13
C HIS A 12 -3.36 -4.14 4.24
N ASP A 13 -2.46 -3.19 4.23
CA ASP A 13 -2.76 -1.77 4.00
C ASP A 13 -1.71 -1.21 3.03
N PRO A 14 -2.09 -0.47 1.98
CA PRO A 14 -1.12 0.04 0.99
C PRO A 14 -0.11 1.03 1.59
N MET A 15 -0.41 1.60 2.76
CA MET A 15 0.51 2.48 3.50
C MET A 15 1.18 1.80 4.69
N CYS A 16 1.08 0.47 4.81
CA CYS A 16 1.80 -0.29 5.83
C CYS A 16 3.24 -0.55 5.38
N SER A 17 4.21 0.01 6.11
CA SER A 17 5.64 -0.13 5.79
C SER A 17 6.13 -1.58 5.81
N TRP A 18 5.61 -2.40 6.73
CA TRP A 18 5.93 -3.83 6.77
C TRP A 18 5.33 -4.60 5.59
N CYS A 19 4.16 -4.20 5.09
CA CYS A 19 3.59 -4.76 3.85
C CYS A 19 4.48 -4.42 2.64
N TRP A 20 5.05 -3.22 2.59
CA TRP A 20 6.03 -2.85 1.58
C TRP A 20 7.27 -3.75 1.63
N GLY A 21 7.87 -3.91 2.81
CA GLY A 21 9.02 -4.79 3.01
C GLY A 21 8.72 -6.26 2.69
N PHE A 22 7.50 -6.71 2.98
CA PHE A 22 7.05 -8.09 2.70
C PHE A 22 6.71 -8.33 1.22
N SER A 23 6.50 -7.30 0.42
CA SER A 23 6.00 -7.43 -0.95
C SER A 23 6.84 -8.36 -1.87
N PRO A 24 8.17 -8.39 -1.82
CA PRO A 24 8.94 -9.35 -2.62
C PRO A 24 8.68 -10.81 -2.19
N THR A 25 8.55 -11.06 -0.89
CA THR A 25 8.21 -12.39 -0.37
C THR A 25 6.78 -12.78 -0.76
N TRP A 26 5.84 -11.84 -0.66
CA TRP A 26 4.46 -12.07 -1.08
C TRP A 26 4.35 -12.42 -2.57
N ASN A 27 5.12 -11.77 -3.43
CA ASN A 27 5.15 -12.11 -4.86
C ASN A 27 5.63 -13.55 -5.09
N LYS A 28 6.69 -13.99 -4.39
CA LYS A 28 7.15 -15.39 -4.45
C LYS A 28 6.10 -16.39 -3.96
N VAL A 29 5.36 -16.04 -2.91
CA VAL A 29 4.25 -16.86 -2.41
C VAL A 29 3.17 -17.01 -3.48
N LYS A 30 2.77 -15.92 -4.11
CA LYS A 30 1.77 -15.96 -5.22
C LYS A 30 2.25 -16.84 -6.38
N GLU A 31 3.50 -16.68 -6.80
CA GLU A 31 4.10 -17.48 -7.86
C GLU A 31 4.11 -18.97 -7.48
N ALA A 32 4.46 -19.32 -6.24
CA ALA A 32 4.46 -20.71 -5.76
C ALA A 32 3.05 -21.32 -5.68
N LEU A 33 2.03 -20.52 -5.48
CA LEU A 33 0.64 -20.98 -5.46
C LEU A 33 0.10 -21.31 -6.85
N GLU A 34 0.65 -20.73 -7.92
CA GLU A 34 0.36 -21.05 -9.33
C GLU A 34 -1.15 -21.18 -9.64
N ASP A 35 -1.97 -20.27 -9.18
CA ASP A 35 -3.43 -20.28 -9.31
C ASP A 35 -4.14 -21.50 -8.66
N LYS A 36 -3.43 -22.34 -7.91
CA LYS A 36 -4.00 -23.46 -7.16
C LYS A 36 -4.86 -23.03 -5.98
N VAL A 37 -4.70 -21.78 -5.54
CA VAL A 37 -5.41 -21.21 -4.42
C VAL A 37 -5.92 -19.83 -4.80
N LYS A 38 -7.21 -19.60 -4.60
CA LYS A 38 -7.79 -18.26 -4.82
C LYS A 38 -7.27 -17.29 -3.77
N VAL A 39 -6.61 -16.22 -4.21
CA VAL A 39 -6.14 -15.15 -3.33
C VAL A 39 -7.15 -14.01 -3.33
N THR A 40 -7.58 -13.60 -2.14
CA THR A 40 -8.45 -12.43 -1.94
C THR A 40 -7.73 -11.40 -1.07
N TYR A 41 -7.62 -10.18 -1.58
CA TYR A 41 -7.03 -9.05 -0.84
C TYR A 41 -8.08 -8.41 0.07
N LEU A 42 -7.71 -8.18 1.33
CA LEU A 42 -8.53 -7.47 2.30
C LEU A 42 -7.74 -6.28 2.86
N LEU A 43 -8.35 -5.12 2.85
CA LEU A 43 -7.76 -3.91 3.40
C LEU A 43 -7.97 -3.86 4.91
N GLY A 44 -6.88 -3.77 5.65
CA GLY A 44 -6.91 -3.72 7.11
C GLY A 44 -7.26 -2.35 7.67
N GLY A 45 -6.95 -1.28 6.94
CA GLY A 45 -7.26 0.09 7.35
C GLY A 45 -6.58 0.49 8.65
N LEU A 46 -5.27 0.77 8.60
CA LEU A 46 -4.45 1.04 9.80
C LEU A 46 -4.83 2.33 10.52
N ALA A 47 -5.31 3.34 9.81
CA ALA A 47 -5.63 4.64 10.39
C ALA A 47 -6.84 5.27 9.72
N LEU A 48 -7.79 5.73 10.55
CA LEU A 48 -9.00 6.44 10.14
C LEU A 48 -8.69 7.72 9.38
N ASP A 49 -9.70 8.26 8.72
CA ASP A 49 -9.61 9.60 8.15
C ASP A 49 -9.19 10.62 9.22
N ASN A 50 -8.17 11.38 8.91
CA ASN A 50 -7.62 12.40 9.81
C ASN A 50 -6.94 13.50 8.99
N ASP A 51 -7.30 14.74 9.27
CA ASP A 51 -6.75 15.92 8.61
C ASP A 51 -5.65 16.62 9.43
N GLU A 52 -5.39 16.15 10.65
CA GLU A 52 -4.35 16.71 11.50
C GLU A 52 -2.95 16.27 11.06
N ASP A 53 -2.00 17.18 11.17
CA ASP A 53 -0.59 16.89 10.92
C ASP A 53 -0.09 15.83 11.92
N MET A 54 0.67 14.87 11.43
CA MET A 54 1.27 13.83 12.25
C MET A 54 2.25 14.45 13.25
N THR A 55 2.11 14.10 14.53
CA THR A 55 3.03 14.56 15.58
C THR A 55 4.46 14.11 15.31
N LEU A 56 5.44 14.88 15.75
CA LEU A 56 6.88 14.53 15.61
C LEU A 56 7.17 13.15 16.22
N GLN A 57 6.60 12.85 17.36
CA GLN A 57 6.74 11.53 18.00
C GLN A 57 6.26 10.40 17.10
N THR A 58 5.13 10.57 16.43
CA THR A 58 4.59 9.57 15.50
C THR A 58 5.46 9.47 14.24
N GLN A 59 5.96 10.61 13.73
CA GLN A 59 6.89 10.61 12.59
C GLN A 59 8.19 9.85 12.92
N ASP A 60 8.77 10.08 14.08
CA ASP A 60 9.97 9.38 14.55
C ASP A 60 9.72 7.87 14.70
N TYR A 61 8.56 7.51 15.23
CA TYR A 61 8.16 6.10 15.35
C TYR A 61 8.04 5.42 13.98
N VAL A 62 7.40 6.04 13.01
CA VAL A 62 7.26 5.47 11.66
C VAL A 62 8.62 5.36 10.97
N GLN A 63 9.46 6.41 11.06
CA GLN A 63 10.81 6.37 10.50
C GLN A 63 11.68 5.30 11.16
N SER A 64 11.53 5.07 12.46
CA SER A 64 12.25 3.99 13.15
C SER A 64 11.84 2.61 12.63
N ASN A 65 10.56 2.42 12.29
CA ASN A 65 10.10 1.20 11.62
C ASN A 65 10.70 1.06 10.22
N TRP A 66 10.82 2.13 9.44
CA TRP A 66 11.48 2.09 8.13
C TRP A 66 12.92 1.59 8.25
N ARG A 67 13.70 2.15 9.18
CA ARG A 67 15.09 1.69 9.46
C ARG A 67 15.13 0.21 9.87
N ARG A 68 14.24 -0.22 10.76
CA ARG A 68 14.16 -1.64 11.17
C ARG A 68 13.82 -2.59 10.02
N ILE A 69 12.98 -2.15 9.08
CA ILE A 69 12.63 -2.95 7.90
C ILE A 69 13.84 -3.07 6.98
N GLU A 70 14.56 -1.98 6.72
CA GLU A 70 15.80 -2.01 5.93
C GLU A 70 16.85 -2.96 6.52
N GLU A 71 16.98 -2.98 7.84
CA GLU A 71 17.89 -3.90 8.54
C GLU A 71 17.44 -5.36 8.46
N LYS A 72 16.14 -5.62 8.64
CA LYS A 72 15.59 -6.99 8.71
C LYS A 72 15.35 -7.61 7.34
N ILE A 73 15.07 -6.79 6.34
CA ILE A 73 14.74 -7.21 4.98
C ILE A 73 15.71 -6.50 4.02
N PRO A 74 16.94 -7.01 3.86
CA PRO A 74 17.94 -6.40 2.97
C PRO A 74 17.39 -6.22 1.56
N GLY A 75 17.65 -5.04 0.97
CA GLY A 75 17.14 -4.66 -0.35
C GLY A 75 15.84 -3.86 -0.33
N THR A 76 15.13 -3.77 0.80
CA THR A 76 14.03 -2.83 0.97
C THR A 76 14.57 -1.40 0.96
N LYS A 77 13.92 -0.51 0.21
CA LYS A 77 14.31 0.89 0.07
C LYS A 77 13.17 1.81 0.48
N PHE A 78 13.53 2.88 1.17
CA PHE A 78 12.66 3.98 1.52
C PHE A 78 13.27 5.31 1.10
N ASN A 79 12.44 6.23 0.60
CA ASN A 79 12.84 7.59 0.30
C ASN A 79 12.46 8.50 1.48
N TYR A 80 13.44 8.84 2.31
CA TYR A 80 13.26 9.68 3.49
C TYR A 80 12.96 11.15 3.17
N ASP A 81 13.09 11.57 1.91
CA ASP A 81 12.64 12.89 1.45
C ASP A 81 11.15 13.12 1.73
N PHE A 82 10.36 12.06 1.84
CA PHE A 82 8.96 12.13 2.23
C PHE A 82 8.75 12.98 3.49
N TRP A 83 9.60 12.79 4.50
CA TRP A 83 9.50 13.47 5.80
C TRP A 83 9.88 14.94 5.74
N ILE A 84 10.56 15.36 4.68
CA ILE A 84 10.99 16.74 4.44
C ILE A 84 10.03 17.47 3.51
N LYS A 85 9.57 16.77 2.46
CA LYS A 85 8.77 17.37 1.37
C LYS A 85 7.26 17.33 1.61
N CYS A 86 6.78 16.37 2.39
CA CYS A 86 5.37 16.16 2.64
C CYS A 86 4.96 16.60 4.05
N LYS A 87 3.67 16.91 4.20
CA LYS A 87 3.02 17.04 5.50
C LYS A 87 2.28 15.74 5.82
N PRO A 88 2.90 14.81 6.56
CA PRO A 88 2.30 13.51 6.80
C PRO A 88 1.10 13.62 7.75
N ARG A 89 0.09 12.80 7.47
CA ARG A 89 -1.07 12.59 8.33
C ARG A 89 -1.16 11.13 8.69
N ARG A 90 -1.66 10.82 9.87
CA ARG A 90 -1.96 9.43 10.26
C ARG A 90 -3.34 9.05 9.69
N SER A 91 -3.41 8.85 8.39
CA SER A 91 -4.65 8.55 7.67
C SER A 91 -4.34 7.63 6.48
N THR A 92 -4.82 6.38 6.53
CA THR A 92 -4.64 5.40 5.45
C THR A 92 -5.93 5.07 4.70
N TYR A 93 -7.08 5.48 5.22
CA TYR A 93 -8.38 5.22 4.60
C TYR A 93 -8.52 5.79 3.18
N PRO A 94 -8.02 6.99 2.85
CA PRO A 94 -8.07 7.47 1.46
C PRO A 94 -7.39 6.51 0.48
N ALA A 95 -6.18 6.03 0.80
CA ALA A 95 -5.47 5.05 -0.02
C ALA A 95 -6.22 3.71 -0.11
N CYS A 96 -6.83 3.25 0.98
CA CYS A 96 -7.65 2.04 0.99
C CYS A 96 -8.88 2.20 0.07
N ARG A 97 -9.57 3.34 0.14
CA ARG A 97 -10.70 3.63 -0.76
C ARG A 97 -10.29 3.65 -2.23
N ALA A 98 -9.13 4.21 -2.53
CA ALA A 98 -8.60 4.22 -3.90
C ALA A 98 -8.37 2.80 -4.45
N VAL A 99 -7.86 1.88 -3.63
CA VAL A 99 -7.72 0.47 -4.01
C VAL A 99 -9.08 -0.18 -4.27
N ILE A 100 -10.07 0.08 -3.40
CA ILE A 100 -11.45 -0.44 -3.58
C ILE A 100 -12.07 0.11 -4.86
N SER A 101 -11.97 1.42 -5.11
CA SER A 101 -12.49 2.06 -6.32
C SER A 101 -11.84 1.50 -7.59
N ALA A 102 -10.53 1.29 -7.57
CA ALA A 102 -9.82 0.67 -8.68
C ALA A 102 -10.35 -0.74 -8.97
N ARG A 103 -10.51 -1.57 -7.94
CA ARG A 103 -11.08 -2.92 -8.09
C ARG A 103 -12.51 -2.92 -8.62
N ILE A 104 -13.36 -1.99 -8.18
CA ILE A 104 -14.74 -1.86 -8.65
C ILE A 104 -14.80 -1.50 -10.12
N GLN A 105 -13.91 -0.60 -10.56
CA GLN A 105 -13.85 -0.20 -11.98
C GLN A 105 -13.25 -1.30 -12.86
N ASN A 106 -12.17 -1.92 -12.40
CA ASN A 106 -11.49 -3.00 -13.10
C ASN A 106 -10.77 -3.89 -12.05
N PRO A 107 -11.24 -5.13 -11.83
CA PRO A 107 -10.61 -6.05 -10.86
C PRO A 107 -9.12 -6.28 -11.09
N ASP A 108 -8.64 -6.24 -12.33
CA ASP A 108 -7.21 -6.41 -12.65
C ASP A 108 -6.35 -5.22 -12.19
N CYS A 109 -6.97 -4.07 -11.90
CA CYS A 109 -6.27 -2.89 -11.40
C CYS A 109 -6.08 -2.88 -9.88
N GLU A 110 -6.64 -3.82 -9.12
CA GLU A 110 -6.48 -3.84 -7.65
C GLU A 110 -5.01 -3.90 -7.24
N THR A 111 -4.28 -4.90 -7.72
CA THR A 111 -2.85 -5.06 -7.39
C THR A 111 -1.98 -3.96 -7.99
N SER A 112 -2.33 -3.44 -9.16
CA SER A 112 -1.64 -2.32 -9.80
C SER A 112 -1.79 -1.04 -8.98
N MET A 113 -2.98 -0.77 -8.44
CA MET A 113 -3.22 0.41 -7.58
C MET A 113 -2.49 0.29 -6.24
N ILE A 114 -2.50 -0.89 -5.61
CA ILE A 114 -1.70 -1.15 -4.40
C ILE A 114 -0.23 -0.84 -4.67
N ARG A 115 0.32 -1.34 -5.77
CA ARG A 115 1.73 -1.13 -6.14
C ARG A 115 2.03 0.34 -6.44
N ALA A 116 1.13 1.04 -7.13
CA ALA A 116 1.28 2.46 -7.44
C ALA A 116 1.33 3.31 -6.16
N ILE A 117 0.44 3.05 -5.20
CA ILE A 117 0.41 3.74 -3.90
C ILE A 117 1.70 3.46 -3.12
N GLN A 118 2.14 2.22 -3.05
CA GLN A 118 3.39 1.86 -2.35
C GLN A 118 4.60 2.55 -2.96
N LYS A 119 4.73 2.55 -4.28
CA LYS A 119 5.83 3.22 -5.00
C LYS A 119 5.81 4.72 -4.76
N CYS A 120 4.66 5.35 -4.93
CA CYS A 120 4.44 6.77 -4.69
C CYS A 120 4.88 7.20 -3.28
N TYR A 121 4.50 6.43 -2.26
CA TYR A 121 4.81 6.72 -0.87
C TYR A 121 6.27 6.43 -0.53
N TYR A 122 6.73 5.23 -0.80
CA TYR A 122 8.03 4.75 -0.29
C TYR A 122 9.21 5.09 -1.17
N LEU A 123 9.02 5.32 -2.46
CA LEU A 123 10.10 5.60 -3.41
C LEU A 123 10.07 7.01 -3.98
N ASP A 124 8.87 7.56 -4.24
CA ASP A 124 8.72 8.84 -4.94
C ASP A 124 8.48 10.03 -3.97
N ALA A 125 8.45 9.78 -2.67
CA ALA A 125 8.25 10.79 -1.62
C ALA A 125 6.99 11.65 -1.83
N GLN A 126 5.88 11.02 -2.23
CA GLN A 126 4.56 11.63 -2.35
C GLN A 126 3.62 11.13 -1.26
N ASN A 127 2.58 11.88 -0.94
CA ASN A 127 1.69 11.56 0.18
C ASN A 127 0.36 10.94 -0.28
N PRO A 128 0.17 9.61 -0.20
CA PRO A 128 -1.07 8.96 -0.62
C PRO A 128 -2.24 9.14 0.37
N SER A 129 -2.08 9.95 1.42
CA SER A 129 -3.21 10.46 2.19
C SER A 129 -3.89 11.64 1.49
N ASN A 130 -3.29 12.20 0.44
CA ASN A 130 -3.84 13.30 -0.34
C ASN A 130 -4.62 12.77 -1.54
N GLU A 131 -5.83 13.26 -1.71
CA GLU A 131 -6.74 12.81 -2.77
C GLU A 131 -6.20 13.11 -4.18
N ASP A 132 -5.59 14.29 -4.38
CA ASP A 132 -5.00 14.68 -5.66
C ASP A 132 -3.90 13.72 -6.13
N VAL A 133 -3.10 13.21 -5.20
CA VAL A 133 -2.09 12.18 -5.48
C VAL A 133 -2.76 10.89 -5.96
N LEU A 134 -3.80 10.44 -5.26
CA LEU A 134 -4.53 9.22 -5.61
C LEU A 134 -5.24 9.32 -6.95
N VAL A 135 -5.81 10.49 -7.26
CA VAL A 135 -6.42 10.78 -8.57
C VAL A 135 -5.41 10.63 -9.71
N ILE A 136 -4.20 11.16 -9.55
CA ILE A 136 -3.14 11.03 -10.55
C ILE A 136 -2.77 9.56 -10.74
N LEU A 137 -2.61 8.79 -9.68
CA LEU A 137 -2.30 7.37 -9.77
C LEU A 137 -3.41 6.58 -10.49
N ALA A 138 -4.68 6.92 -10.25
CA ALA A 138 -5.82 6.31 -10.94
C ALA A 138 -5.80 6.63 -12.44
N GLN A 139 -5.54 7.89 -12.81
CA GLN A 139 -5.41 8.31 -14.21
C GLN A 139 -4.28 7.59 -14.94
N ASP A 140 -3.12 7.43 -14.29
CA ASP A 140 -1.97 6.72 -14.84
C ASP A 140 -2.28 5.23 -15.11
N LEU A 141 -3.21 4.65 -14.36
CA LEU A 141 -3.71 3.29 -14.56
C LEU A 141 -4.87 3.21 -15.57
N GLY A 142 -5.27 4.33 -16.17
CA GLY A 142 -6.38 4.39 -17.13
C GLY A 142 -7.76 4.26 -16.51
N LEU A 143 -7.86 4.53 -15.19
CA LEU A 143 -9.14 4.52 -14.46
C LEU A 143 -9.84 5.88 -14.54
N ASP A 144 -11.16 5.87 -14.36
CA ASP A 144 -11.96 7.07 -14.23
C ASP A 144 -11.75 7.68 -12.83
N ALA A 145 -11.03 8.77 -12.78
CA ALA A 145 -10.65 9.43 -11.53
C ALA A 145 -11.80 10.22 -10.86
N GLU A 146 -12.95 10.37 -11.54
CA GLU A 146 -14.15 11.03 -10.98
C GLU A 146 -15.05 10.03 -10.22
N LYS A 147 -14.72 8.76 -10.27
CA LYS A 147 -15.41 7.65 -9.59
C LYS A 147 -14.65 7.12 -8.41
#